data_6a79136958f242a0aa379c8b2d3f2d7d
#
_entry.id   6a79136958f242a0aa379c8b2d3f2d7d
#
_cell.length_a   1.000
_cell.length_b   1.000
_cell.length_c   1.000
_cell.angle_alpha   90.00
_cell.angle_beta   90.00
_cell.angle_gamma   90.00
#
_symmetry.space_group_name_H-M   'P 1'
#
loop_
_entity.id
_entity.type
_entity.pdbx_description
1 polymer ?
#
loop_
_entity_poly.entity_id
_entity_poly.type
_entity_poly.pdbx_seq_one_letter_code
_entity_poly.pdbx_strand_id
1 'polypeptide(L)'
;AVLPLGPSPGDEPLAVVEGFLSAMASYEPGYPTARQFLTPVAAAEWEPESGIAVYGAGEGSRSVAETDGGVQISLRLEARVAADGSYNPVAPGSRLSLDLALEQVSGQWRIATPPDGRVMTAFDVDRELTAFASELFDPGGGVRGAERTVLPGRGTIPTGGGGGVRGGAGEGRVRGG
;
A
#
# COMPACT_ATOMS: atom_id res chain seq x y z
N ALA A 1 -5.15 10.98 -15.13
CA ALA A 1 -5.21 9.86 -14.20
C ALA A 1 -5.70 8.62 -14.90
N VAL A 2 -5.14 7.52 -14.55
CA VAL A 2 -5.51 6.26 -15.14
C VAL A 2 -6.44 5.54 -14.20
N LEU A 3 -7.58 5.15 -14.70
CA LEU A 3 -8.52 4.42 -13.87
C LEU A 3 -8.20 2.94 -13.91
N PRO A 4 -8.27 2.27 -12.78
CA PRO A 4 -8.01 0.84 -12.78
C PRO A 4 -9.12 0.08 -13.50
N LEU A 5 -8.76 -1.09 -13.99
CA LEU A 5 -9.72 -1.93 -14.69
C LEU A 5 -10.19 -3.05 -13.78
N GLY A 6 -11.46 -3.37 -13.86
CA GLY A 6 -12.02 -4.49 -13.14
C GLY A 6 -11.67 -5.82 -13.77
N PRO A 7 -12.15 -6.91 -13.19
CA PRO A 7 -11.84 -8.22 -13.73
C PRO A 7 -12.53 -8.47 -15.05
N SER A 8 -11.92 -9.30 -15.87
CA SER A 8 -12.47 -9.68 -17.16
C SER A 8 -13.08 -11.06 -17.08
N PRO A 9 -14.10 -11.32 -17.87
CA PRO A 9 -14.69 -12.66 -17.86
C PRO A 9 -13.66 -13.72 -18.23
N GLY A 10 -13.65 -14.80 -17.49
CA GLY A 10 -12.73 -15.89 -17.76
C GLY A 10 -11.36 -15.73 -17.18
N ASP A 11 -11.11 -14.68 -16.41
CA ASP A 11 -9.79 -14.50 -15.82
C ASP A 11 -9.45 -15.67 -14.90
N GLU A 12 -8.21 -16.13 -15.02
CA GLU A 12 -7.69 -17.18 -14.16
C GLU A 12 -7.29 -16.58 -12.80
N PRO A 13 -7.10 -17.43 -11.79
CA PRO A 13 -6.79 -16.90 -10.46
C PRO A 13 -5.60 -15.95 -10.42
N LEU A 14 -4.54 -16.23 -11.15
CA LEU A 14 -3.40 -15.32 -11.17
C LEU A 14 -3.78 -13.97 -11.74
N ALA A 15 -4.58 -13.97 -12.81
CA ALA A 15 -4.99 -12.71 -13.41
C ALA A 15 -5.86 -11.91 -12.47
N VAL A 16 -6.72 -12.58 -11.72
CA VAL A 16 -7.58 -11.90 -10.76
C VAL A 16 -6.74 -11.25 -9.67
N VAL A 17 -5.74 -11.96 -9.17
CA VAL A 17 -4.89 -11.41 -8.11
C VAL A 17 -4.05 -10.26 -8.64
N GLU A 18 -3.49 -10.39 -9.85
CA GLU A 18 -2.71 -9.31 -10.42
C GLU A 18 -3.58 -8.07 -10.65
N GLY A 19 -4.81 -8.27 -11.10
CA GLY A 19 -5.73 -7.17 -11.28
C GLY A 19 -6.07 -6.48 -9.97
N PHE A 20 -6.24 -7.28 -8.91
CA PHE A 20 -6.51 -6.74 -7.60
C PHE A 20 -5.34 -5.88 -7.11
N LEU A 21 -4.12 -6.39 -7.29
CA LEU A 21 -2.94 -5.62 -6.88
C LEU A 21 -2.83 -4.31 -7.66
N SER A 22 -3.12 -4.36 -8.96
CA SER A 22 -3.10 -3.14 -9.76
C SER A 22 -4.17 -2.16 -9.32
N ALA A 23 -5.35 -2.66 -9.01
CA ALA A 23 -6.44 -1.78 -8.61
C ALA A 23 -6.14 -1.10 -7.28
N MET A 24 -5.44 -1.80 -6.38
CA MET A 24 -5.07 -1.19 -5.12
C MET A 24 -4.03 -0.09 -5.28
N ALA A 25 -3.28 -0.12 -6.38
CA ALA A 25 -2.22 0.85 -6.58
C ALA A 25 -2.76 2.21 -7.01
N SER A 26 -4.01 2.28 -7.41
CA SER A 26 -4.62 3.54 -7.82
C SER A 26 -5.68 3.93 -6.81
N TYR A 27 -5.57 5.11 -6.31
CA TYR A 27 -6.52 5.56 -5.30
C TYR A 27 -7.90 5.79 -5.90
N GLU A 28 -8.89 5.22 -5.27
CA GLU A 28 -10.30 5.48 -5.57
C GLU A 28 -11.02 5.54 -4.24
N PRO A 29 -11.89 6.49 -4.02
CA PRO A 29 -12.64 6.52 -2.76
C PRO A 29 -13.41 5.21 -2.58
N GLY A 30 -13.11 4.50 -1.52
CA GLY A 30 -13.75 3.21 -1.25
C GLY A 30 -13.23 2.06 -2.07
N TYR A 31 -12.36 2.30 -3.02
CA TYR A 31 -11.74 1.27 -3.85
C TYR A 31 -12.75 0.35 -4.52
N PRO A 32 -13.73 0.91 -5.25
CA PRO A 32 -14.74 0.05 -5.87
C PRO A 32 -14.20 -0.91 -6.91
N THR A 33 -13.18 -0.52 -7.66
CA THR A 33 -12.64 -1.42 -8.67
C THR A 33 -11.93 -2.59 -8.02
N ALA A 34 -11.13 -2.34 -6.98
CA ALA A 34 -10.46 -3.42 -6.28
C ALA A 34 -11.48 -4.39 -5.68
N ARG A 35 -12.59 -3.89 -5.18
CA ARG A 35 -13.61 -4.76 -4.59
C ARG A 35 -14.25 -5.68 -5.60
N GLN A 36 -14.19 -5.34 -6.88
CA GLN A 36 -14.77 -6.21 -7.90
C GLN A 36 -14.02 -7.52 -8.03
N PHE A 37 -12.77 -7.57 -7.57
CA PHE A 37 -11.99 -8.80 -7.62
C PHE A 37 -12.24 -9.71 -6.42
N LEU A 38 -13.08 -9.29 -5.48
CA LEU A 38 -13.33 -10.02 -4.25
C LEU A 38 -14.69 -10.69 -4.30
N THR A 39 -14.87 -11.73 -3.47
CA THR A 39 -16.21 -12.28 -3.30
C THR A 39 -17.10 -11.22 -2.64
N PRO A 40 -18.42 -11.36 -2.74
CA PRO A 40 -19.29 -10.37 -2.10
C PRO A 40 -19.04 -10.20 -0.60
N VAL A 41 -18.79 -11.29 0.10
CA VAL A 41 -18.51 -11.21 1.52
C VAL A 41 -17.19 -10.50 1.77
N ALA A 42 -16.15 -10.89 1.03
CA ALA A 42 -14.84 -10.28 1.19
C ALA A 42 -14.89 -8.80 0.84
N ALA A 43 -15.63 -8.45 -0.21
CA ALA A 43 -15.73 -7.05 -0.60
C ALA A 43 -16.39 -6.21 0.49
N ALA A 44 -17.36 -6.79 1.19
CA ALA A 44 -18.03 -6.07 2.25
C ALA A 44 -17.15 -5.91 3.48
N GLU A 45 -16.26 -6.86 3.72
CA GLU A 45 -15.46 -6.85 4.94
C GLU A 45 -14.08 -6.23 4.77
N TRP A 46 -13.62 -6.10 3.56
CA TRP A 46 -12.26 -5.61 3.33
C TRP A 46 -12.16 -4.14 3.69
N GLU A 47 -11.12 -3.80 4.43
CA GLU A 47 -10.89 -2.43 4.87
C GLU A 47 -9.58 -1.93 4.30
N PRO A 48 -9.62 -1.34 3.11
CA PRO A 48 -8.40 -0.91 2.44
C PRO A 48 -7.64 0.17 3.18
N GLU A 49 -8.31 0.87 4.07
CA GLU A 49 -7.67 1.96 4.78
C GLU A 49 -7.11 1.52 6.12
N SER A 50 -7.14 0.25 6.43
CA SER A 50 -6.63 -0.20 7.71
C SER A 50 -5.10 -0.20 7.76
N GLY A 51 -4.46 -0.09 6.61
CA GLY A 51 -3.00 -0.02 6.57
C GLY A 51 -2.48 -0.37 5.21
N ILE A 52 -1.17 -0.23 5.03
CA ILE A 52 -0.51 -0.60 3.77
C ILE A 52 0.74 -1.39 4.09
N ALA A 53 0.92 -2.50 3.41
CA ALA A 53 2.19 -3.21 3.41
C ALA A 53 2.95 -2.70 2.19
N VAL A 54 4.10 -2.10 2.41
CA VAL A 54 4.88 -1.46 1.35
C VAL A 54 6.04 -2.35 0.99
N TYR A 55 6.16 -2.70 -0.28
CA TYR A 55 7.24 -3.58 -0.71
C TYR A 55 8.08 -2.89 -1.78
N GLY A 56 9.28 -3.41 -1.98
CA GLY A 56 10.20 -2.80 -2.91
C GLY A 56 9.84 -3.04 -4.34
N ALA A 57 10.48 -2.31 -5.23
CA ALA A 57 10.20 -2.41 -6.66
C ALA A 57 11.21 -3.25 -7.42
N GLY A 58 12.28 -3.67 -6.80
CA GLY A 58 13.32 -4.39 -7.53
C GLY A 58 12.97 -5.83 -7.79
N GLU A 59 13.82 -6.49 -8.53
CA GLU A 59 13.63 -7.89 -8.81
C GLU A 59 13.63 -8.68 -7.52
N GLY A 60 12.79 -9.68 -7.45
CA GLY A 60 12.70 -10.50 -6.25
C GLY A 60 11.92 -9.86 -5.13
N SER A 61 11.41 -8.67 -5.34
CA SER A 61 10.61 -8.03 -4.30
C SER A 61 9.22 -8.62 -4.19
N ARG A 62 8.72 -9.21 -5.25
CA ARG A 62 7.40 -9.79 -5.25
C ARG A 62 7.41 -11.06 -6.09
N SER A 63 6.84 -12.13 -5.56
CA SER A 63 6.59 -13.32 -6.36
C SER A 63 5.17 -13.77 -6.10
N VAL A 64 4.53 -14.28 -7.14
CA VAL A 64 3.14 -14.69 -7.10
C VAL A 64 3.08 -16.08 -7.70
N ALA A 65 2.46 -17.00 -7.01
CA ALA A 65 2.39 -18.38 -7.46
C ALA A 65 1.02 -18.96 -7.17
N GLU A 66 0.52 -19.77 -8.10
CA GLU A 66 -0.73 -20.45 -7.85
C GLU A 66 -0.51 -21.60 -6.89
N THR A 67 -1.47 -21.82 -6.04
CA THR A 67 -1.48 -22.95 -5.12
C THR A 67 -2.81 -23.66 -5.26
N ASP A 68 -2.98 -24.73 -4.52
CA ASP A 68 -4.25 -25.42 -4.53
C ASP A 68 -5.31 -24.49 -3.97
N GLY A 69 -6.23 -24.08 -4.79
CA GLY A 69 -7.33 -23.27 -4.33
C GLY A 69 -7.02 -21.81 -4.13
N GLY A 70 -5.85 -21.35 -4.54
CA GLY A 70 -5.56 -19.94 -4.35
C GLY A 70 -4.28 -19.49 -4.98
N VAL A 71 -3.76 -18.41 -4.45
CA VAL A 71 -2.53 -17.78 -4.93
C VAL A 71 -1.74 -17.35 -3.71
N GLN A 72 -0.45 -17.59 -3.73
CA GLN A 72 0.42 -17.16 -2.67
C GLN A 72 1.29 -16.01 -3.18
N ILE A 73 1.37 -14.94 -2.41
CA ILE A 73 2.20 -13.80 -2.74
C ILE A 73 3.28 -13.69 -1.69
N SER A 74 4.52 -13.56 -2.12
CA SER A 74 5.64 -13.35 -1.21
C SER A 74 6.25 -11.99 -1.53
N LEU A 75 6.40 -11.17 -0.51
CA LEU A 75 6.85 -9.80 -0.69
C LEU A 75 8.04 -9.50 0.21
N ARG A 76 8.98 -8.71 -0.30
CA ARG A 76 10.03 -8.17 0.53
C ARG A 76 9.57 -6.81 1.01
N LEU A 77 9.29 -6.71 2.29
CA LEU A 77 8.73 -5.48 2.84
C LEU A 77 9.79 -4.42 3.04
N GLU A 78 9.39 -3.19 2.85
CA GLU A 78 10.22 -2.04 3.19
C GLU A 78 9.64 -1.27 4.35
N ALA A 79 8.32 -1.24 4.46
CA ALA A 79 7.68 -0.45 5.49
C ALA A 79 6.23 -0.88 5.65
N ARG A 80 5.61 -0.37 6.69
CA ARG A 80 4.16 -0.50 6.86
C ARG A 80 3.62 0.88 7.17
N VAL A 81 2.46 1.16 6.60
CA VAL A 81 1.76 2.40 6.91
C VAL A 81 0.57 2.02 7.77
N ALA A 82 0.47 2.60 8.94
CA ALA A 82 -0.62 2.28 9.85
C ALA A 82 -1.89 3.02 9.44
N ALA A 83 -3.00 2.64 10.07
CA ALA A 83 -4.29 3.27 9.75
C ALA A 83 -4.26 4.78 9.98
N ASP A 84 -3.45 5.24 10.91
CA ASP A 84 -3.35 6.67 11.18
C ASP A 84 -2.39 7.37 10.21
N GLY A 85 -1.85 6.65 9.25
CA GLY A 85 -0.97 7.23 8.24
C GLY A 85 0.49 7.24 8.62
N SER A 86 0.85 6.75 9.80
CA SER A 86 2.26 6.76 10.16
C SER A 86 3.04 5.73 9.37
N TYR A 87 4.20 6.14 8.91
CA TYR A 87 5.05 5.32 8.06
C TYR A 87 6.12 4.68 8.93
N ASN A 88 6.16 3.37 8.94
CA ASN A 88 7.04 2.62 9.83
C ASN A 88 7.93 1.69 9.03
N PRO A 89 9.20 2.03 8.85
CA PRO A 89 10.11 1.13 8.15
C PRO A 89 10.26 -0.17 8.91
N VAL A 90 10.46 -1.25 8.18
CA VAL A 90 10.66 -2.55 8.82
C VAL A 90 12.12 -2.93 8.69
N ALA A 91 12.51 -3.95 9.42
CA ALA A 91 13.90 -4.40 9.39
C ALA A 91 14.26 -4.88 7.99
N PRO A 92 15.49 -4.62 7.52
CA PRO A 92 15.89 -5.08 6.20
C PRO A 92 15.74 -6.60 6.09
N GLY A 93 15.28 -7.04 4.96
CA GLY A 93 15.08 -8.47 4.74
C GLY A 93 13.76 -9.01 5.22
N SER A 94 12.90 -8.15 5.77
CA SER A 94 11.58 -8.59 6.22
C SER A 94 10.75 -9.06 5.03
N ARG A 95 10.00 -10.13 5.23
CA ARG A 95 9.17 -10.68 4.18
C ARG A 95 7.75 -10.88 4.68
N LEU A 96 6.82 -10.78 3.77
CA LEU A 96 5.42 -11.02 4.06
C LEU A 96 4.91 -12.05 3.09
N SER A 97 4.23 -13.06 3.59
CA SER A 97 3.64 -14.08 2.76
C SER A 97 2.14 -13.99 2.90
N LEU A 98 1.46 -13.88 1.80
CA LEU A 98 0.00 -13.78 1.79
C LEU A 98 -0.57 -14.95 1.03
N ASP A 99 -1.51 -15.64 1.65
CA ASP A 99 -2.22 -16.74 1.00
C ASP A 99 -3.62 -16.28 0.70
N LEU A 100 -3.91 -16.09 -0.56
CA LEU A 100 -5.23 -15.62 -0.97
C LEU A 100 -6.02 -16.82 -1.51
N ALA A 101 -7.10 -17.13 -0.84
CA ALA A 101 -7.99 -18.18 -1.32
C ALA A 101 -8.94 -17.57 -2.35
N LEU A 102 -9.19 -18.30 -3.41
CA LEU A 102 -10.11 -17.84 -4.43
C LEU A 102 -11.27 -18.82 -4.55
N GLU A 103 -12.42 -18.30 -4.88
CA GLU A 103 -13.64 -19.07 -5.08
C GLU A 103 -14.29 -18.63 -6.35
N GLN A 104 -15.11 -19.48 -6.92
CA GLN A 104 -15.87 -19.09 -8.10
C GLN A 104 -17.20 -18.51 -7.67
N VAL A 105 -17.50 -17.33 -8.20
CA VAL A 105 -18.76 -16.68 -7.95
C VAL A 105 -19.39 -16.51 -9.32
N SER A 106 -20.50 -17.17 -9.57
CA SER A 106 -21.15 -17.17 -10.88
C SER A 106 -20.18 -17.55 -11.99
N GLY A 107 -19.33 -18.53 -11.71
CA GLY A 107 -18.40 -19.04 -12.70
C GLY A 107 -17.15 -18.21 -12.87
N GLN A 108 -16.96 -17.15 -12.09
CA GLN A 108 -15.79 -16.30 -12.19
C GLN A 108 -14.98 -16.38 -10.91
N TRP A 109 -13.67 -16.39 -11.05
CA TRP A 109 -12.80 -16.46 -9.89
C TRP A 109 -12.80 -15.12 -9.14
N ARG A 110 -12.88 -15.20 -7.82
CA ARG A 110 -12.85 -14.02 -6.96
C ARG A 110 -12.06 -14.35 -5.69
N ILE A 111 -11.44 -13.35 -5.13
CA ILE A 111 -10.61 -13.53 -3.93
C ILE A 111 -11.51 -13.55 -2.71
N ALA A 112 -11.41 -14.63 -1.92
CA ALA A 112 -12.21 -14.78 -0.72
C ALA A 112 -11.49 -14.26 0.51
N THR A 113 -10.16 -14.25 0.51
CA THR A 113 -9.39 -13.82 1.67
C THR A 113 -8.37 -12.75 1.24
N PRO A 114 -8.81 -11.50 1.11
CA PRO A 114 -7.88 -10.43 0.76
C PRO A 114 -6.95 -10.12 1.92
N PRO A 115 -5.87 -9.39 1.66
CA PRO A 115 -5.00 -8.98 2.75
C PRO A 115 -5.68 -7.93 3.62
N ASP A 116 -5.10 -7.72 4.80
CA ASP A 116 -5.58 -6.65 5.65
C ASP A 116 -5.05 -5.34 5.09
N GLY A 117 -5.93 -4.44 4.72
CA GLY A 117 -5.49 -3.20 4.13
C GLY A 117 -5.04 -3.40 2.70
N ARG A 118 -4.06 -2.62 2.29
CA ARG A 118 -3.56 -2.65 0.93
C ARG A 118 -2.12 -3.09 0.88
N VAL A 119 -1.70 -3.52 -0.30
CA VAL A 119 -0.33 -3.94 -0.56
C VAL A 119 0.12 -3.12 -1.76
N MET A 120 1.17 -2.34 -1.61
CA MET A 120 1.60 -1.42 -2.65
C MET A 120 3.10 -1.32 -2.69
N THR A 121 3.65 -0.99 -3.86
CA THR A 121 5.07 -0.73 -3.95
C THR A 121 5.39 0.60 -3.30
N ALA A 122 6.66 0.76 -2.92
CA ALA A 122 7.10 2.04 -2.39
C ALA A 122 6.86 3.16 -3.40
N PHE A 123 7.04 2.85 -4.67
CA PHE A 123 6.82 3.84 -5.72
C PHE A 123 5.35 4.29 -5.76
N ASP A 124 4.43 3.34 -5.66
CA ASP A 124 3.01 3.68 -5.72
C ASP A 124 2.57 4.46 -4.50
N VAL A 125 3.09 4.12 -3.33
CA VAL A 125 2.78 4.87 -2.11
C VAL A 125 3.26 6.31 -2.25
N ASP A 126 4.48 6.47 -2.76
CA ASP A 126 5.05 7.79 -2.94
C ASP A 126 4.23 8.60 -3.94
N ARG A 127 3.79 7.96 -5.00
CA ARG A 127 2.97 8.63 -5.99
C ARG A 127 1.62 9.06 -5.42
N GLU A 128 1.03 8.20 -4.60
CA GLU A 128 -0.24 8.54 -3.98
C GLU A 128 -0.09 9.73 -3.03
N LEU A 129 0.97 9.73 -2.25
CA LEU A 129 1.23 10.85 -1.36
C LEU A 129 1.44 12.14 -2.13
N THR A 130 2.18 12.07 -3.23
CA THR A 130 2.44 13.25 -4.02
C THR A 130 1.16 13.80 -4.64
N ALA A 131 0.33 12.95 -5.16
CA ALA A 131 -0.91 13.38 -5.77
C ALA A 131 -1.83 14.02 -4.73
N PHE A 132 -1.88 13.44 -3.56
CA PHE A 132 -2.73 13.97 -2.51
C PHE A 132 -2.22 15.31 -2.00
N ALA A 133 -0.91 15.45 -1.90
CA ALA A 133 -0.32 16.72 -1.48
C ALA A 133 -0.59 17.79 -2.51
N SER A 134 -0.59 17.45 -3.77
CA SER A 134 -0.88 18.43 -4.81
C SER A 134 -2.26 19.00 -4.67
N GLU A 135 -3.19 18.22 -4.27
CA GLU A 135 -4.54 18.73 -4.07
C GLU A 135 -4.63 19.62 -2.84
N LEU A 136 -3.89 19.29 -1.82
CA LEU A 136 -3.89 20.11 -0.63
C LEU A 136 -3.26 21.48 -0.89
N PHE A 137 -2.31 21.54 -1.81
CA PHE A 137 -1.66 22.78 -2.11
C PHE A 137 -2.27 23.41 -3.32
N ASP A 138 -3.56 23.54 -3.34
CA ASP A 138 -4.23 24.17 -4.40
C ASP A 138 -3.72 25.58 -4.58
N PRO A 139 -3.41 25.95 -5.76
CA PRO A 139 -2.84 27.27 -5.98
C PRO A 139 -3.70 28.40 -5.47
N GLY A 140 -4.97 28.26 -5.54
CA GLY A 140 -5.72 29.36 -5.09
C GLY A 140 -5.84 29.38 -3.62
N GLY A 141 -5.56 28.38 -2.99
CA GLY A 141 -5.90 28.35 -1.72
C GLY A 141 -4.92 28.48 -0.81
N GLY A 142 -4.77 28.73 -0.06
CA GLY A 142 -3.88 28.75 0.83
C GLY A 142 -3.59 27.54 1.36
N VAL A 143 -2.58 27.38 1.82
CA VAL A 143 -2.24 26.24 2.30
C VAL A 143 -2.57 26.14 3.63
N ARG A 144 -3.04 25.31 4.14
CA ARG A 144 -3.29 25.21 5.32
C ARG A 144 -2.77 24.11 5.87
N GLY A 145 -2.30 23.80 6.84
CA GLY A 145 -1.88 22.65 7.48
C GLY A 145 -0.82 21.98 6.80
N ALA A 146 0.01 22.58 6.25
CA ALA A 146 0.90 21.95 5.42
C ALA A 146 1.99 21.24 6.03
N GLU A 147 2.19 21.28 7.26
CA GLU A 147 3.28 20.67 7.75
C GLU A 147 3.25 19.20 7.61
N ARG A 148 2.24 18.60 7.23
CA ARG A 148 2.24 17.19 7.17
C ARG A 148 1.58 16.71 5.92
N THR A 149 1.94 15.54 5.47
CA THR A 149 1.31 14.90 4.35
C THR A 149 0.24 13.97 4.86
N VAL A 150 -0.90 13.99 4.26
CA VAL A 150 -2.04 13.24 4.72
C VAL A 150 -2.45 12.26 3.66
N LEU A 151 -2.61 11.01 4.04
CA LEU A 151 -3.15 10.01 3.16
C LEU A 151 -4.64 9.97 3.28
N PRO A 152 -5.32 9.62 2.21
CA PRO A 152 -6.78 9.53 2.27
C PRO A 152 -7.22 8.56 3.33
N GLY A 153 -8.12 8.99 4.13
CA GLY A 153 -8.66 8.10 5.12
C GLY A 153 -7.76 7.75 6.24
N ARG A 154 -6.62 8.36 6.36
CA ARG A 154 -5.75 8.02 7.39
C ARG A 154 -5.18 9.18 8.00
N GLY A 155 -4.41 9.07 8.93
CA GLY A 155 -3.79 10.17 9.60
C GLY A 155 -2.70 10.79 8.79
N THR A 156 -1.73 11.26 9.45
CA THR A 156 -0.70 12.05 8.85
C THR A 156 0.62 11.34 8.79
N ILE A 157 1.33 11.50 7.74
CA ILE A 157 2.67 10.97 7.65
C ILE A 157 3.61 12.14 7.81
N PRO A 158 4.48 12.10 8.74
CA PRO A 158 5.43 13.19 8.93
C PRO A 158 6.32 13.30 7.72
N THR A 159 6.48 14.48 7.28
CA THR A 159 7.27 14.59 6.17
C THR A 159 8.61 14.54 6.62
N GLY A 160 9.22 13.86 6.45
CA GLY A 160 10.46 13.65 6.64
C GLY A 160 11.21 14.55 7.12
N GLY A 161 11.38 15.02 7.11
CA GLY A 161 12.02 15.78 7.47
C GLY A 161 12.87 15.91 8.20
N GLY A 162 13.09 15.75 8.44
CA GLY A 162 13.98 15.81 9.00
C GLY A 162 14.79 16.27 9.53
N GLY A 163 14.94 16.12 9.55
CA GLY A 163 15.86 16.42 9.90
C GLY A 163 16.56 16.89 10.75
N GLY A 164 17.04 17.05 10.63
CA GLY A 164 17.71 17.62 11.30
C GLY A 164 18.33 17.35 12.33
N VAL A 165 18.83 17.14 12.58
CA VAL A 165 19.36 16.96 13.55
C VAL A 165 20.49 17.19 13.75
N ARG A 166 21.00 17.42 14.14
CA ARG A 166 21.95 17.72 14.37
C ARG A 166 22.58 17.43 15.10
N GLY A 167 22.98 17.18 15.17
CA GLY A 167 23.77 16.75 15.65
C GLY A 167 24.59 17.20 16.46
N GLY A 168 24.75 17.20 17.04
CA GLY A 168 25.47 17.58 17.77
C GLY A 168 26.52 17.42 18.16
N ALA A 169 27.03 17.44 18.09
CA ALA A 169 27.99 17.52 18.42
C ALA A 169 28.68 17.24 19.37
N GLY A 170 28.76 16.85 19.65
CA GLY A 170 29.39 16.47 20.53
C GLY A 170 30.67 16.67 20.74
N GLU A 171 31.15 17.06 21.11
CA GLU A 171 32.20 17.25 21.31
C GLU A 171 32.81 16.72 22.20
N GLY A 172 33.07 16.29 22.34
CA GLY A 172 33.67 15.65 23.12
C GLY A 172 34.86 15.93 23.52
N ARG A 173 35.36 16.16 24.19
CA ARG A 173 36.31 16.46 24.49
C ARG A 173 37.01 15.81 25.18
N VAL A 174 37.65 15.55 25.40
CA VAL A 174 38.38 14.92 25.99
C VAL A 174 39.43 15.30 26.48
N ARG A 175 40.03 15.19 27.27
CA ARG A 175 40.94 15.50 27.73
C ARG A 175 41.74 14.90 28.10
N GLY A 176 42.25 14.76 28.18
CA GLY A 176 43.14 14.17 28.39
C GLY A 176 44.10 14.32 29.27
N GLY A 177 44.53 14.13 29.73
CA GLY A 177 45.40 14.31 30.63
C GLY A 177 46.52 14.04 31.02
#